data_018157dac0ef6ca4acd9bf8f37353c5c
#
_entry.id   018157dac0ef6ca4acd9bf8f37353c5c
#
_cell.length_a   1.000
_cell.length_b   1.000
_cell.length_c   1.000
_cell.angle_alpha   90.00
_cell.angle_beta   90.00
_cell.angle_gamma   90.00
#
_symmetry.space_group_name_H-M   'P 1'
#
loop_
_entity.id
_entity.type
_entity.pdbx_description
1 polymer ?
#
loop_
_entity_poly.entity_id
_entity_poly.type
_entity_poly.pdbx_seq_one_letter_code
_entity_poly.pdbx_strand_id
1 'polypeptide(L)'
;MKTNEIRKPKVIIEPVTSHDLQNLVALERECFTTEAYTERQIRDLLESPNAIAFLARIDADIAGFVISLVEEYEGAKIGHIVTIDVAIKHRRKGTGLTLLKAAEDALLERKARAVYLEVRADNTSALQLYSKQGYVKTEILENYYSCGIRALRMTRNLES
;
A
#
# COMPACT_ATOMS: atom_id res chain seq x y z
N MET A 1 -8.75 21.72 35.87
CA MET A 1 -8.31 20.44 35.30
C MET A 1 -7.97 20.65 33.85
N LYS A 2 -6.71 20.58 33.48
CA LYS A 2 -6.31 20.61 32.08
C LYS A 2 -6.62 19.24 31.49
N THR A 3 -7.61 19.17 30.60
CA THR A 3 -7.86 18.00 29.77
C THR A 3 -6.60 17.72 28.98
N ASN A 4 -5.95 16.60 29.27
CA ASN A 4 -4.86 16.08 28.47
C ASN A 4 -5.49 15.65 27.13
N GLU A 5 -5.55 16.56 26.18
CA GLU A 5 -5.83 16.18 24.79
C GLU A 5 -4.67 15.28 24.36
N ILE A 6 -4.95 13.99 24.26
CA ILE A 6 -4.03 13.04 23.64
C ILE A 6 -3.93 13.48 22.19
N ARG A 7 -2.86 14.23 21.87
CA ARG A 7 -2.56 14.59 20.48
C ARG A 7 -2.42 13.32 19.68
N LYS A 8 -3.29 13.15 18.66
CA LYS A 8 -3.10 12.07 17.68
C LYS A 8 -1.70 12.23 17.08
N PRO A 9 -0.92 11.12 17.02
CA PRO A 9 0.42 11.19 16.43
C PRO A 9 0.33 11.67 14.99
N LYS A 10 1.19 12.60 14.61
CA LYS A 10 1.24 13.14 13.25
C LYS A 10 1.95 12.14 12.34
N VAL A 11 1.27 11.72 11.27
CA VAL A 11 1.85 10.90 10.22
C VAL A 11 2.47 11.79 9.16
N ILE A 12 3.75 11.59 8.88
CA ILE A 12 4.48 12.31 7.83
C ILE A 12 4.73 11.35 6.68
N ILE A 13 4.35 11.74 5.46
CA ILE A 13 4.57 10.96 4.25
C ILE A 13 5.78 11.51 3.51
N GLU A 14 6.71 10.64 3.16
CA GLU A 14 7.95 10.97 2.46
C GLU A 14 8.17 10.01 1.29
N PRO A 15 8.77 10.46 0.18
CA PRO A 15 9.23 9.53 -0.86
C PRO A 15 10.25 8.54 -0.31
N VAL A 16 10.16 7.29 -0.74
CA VAL A 16 11.16 6.27 -0.44
C VAL A 16 12.46 6.56 -1.19
N THR A 17 13.59 6.39 -0.52
CA THR A 17 14.92 6.49 -1.12
C THR A 17 15.64 5.14 -1.04
N SER A 18 16.77 5.04 -1.75
CA SER A 18 17.60 3.81 -1.72
C SER A 18 18.12 3.46 -0.31
N HIS A 19 18.21 4.44 0.58
CA HIS A 19 18.63 4.23 1.98
C HIS A 19 17.57 3.54 2.83
N ASP A 20 16.33 3.49 2.36
CA ASP A 20 15.20 2.92 3.11
C ASP A 20 15.02 1.42 2.87
N LEU A 21 15.69 0.83 1.87
CA LEU A 21 15.47 -0.55 1.41
C LEU A 21 15.44 -1.57 2.57
N GLN A 22 16.43 -1.55 3.44
CA GLN A 22 16.52 -2.53 4.52
C GLN A 22 15.38 -2.41 5.52
N ASN A 23 14.93 -1.19 5.80
CA ASN A 23 13.78 -0.94 6.66
C ASN A 23 12.48 -1.44 6.02
N LEU A 24 12.32 -1.25 4.72
CA LEU A 24 11.16 -1.76 3.99
C LEU A 24 11.15 -3.29 3.96
N VAL A 25 12.29 -3.92 3.74
CA VAL A 25 12.41 -5.39 3.77
C VAL A 25 12.03 -5.95 5.14
N ALA A 26 12.52 -5.33 6.21
CA ALA A 26 12.20 -5.74 7.57
C ALA A 26 10.70 -5.60 7.87
N LEU A 27 10.09 -4.51 7.43
CA LEU A 27 8.67 -4.24 7.64
C LEU A 27 7.78 -5.20 6.81
N GLU A 28 8.17 -5.50 5.59
CA GLU A 28 7.50 -6.49 4.74
C GLU A 28 7.46 -7.87 5.42
N ARG A 29 8.58 -8.29 6.00
CA ARG A 29 8.68 -9.56 6.74
C ARG A 29 7.84 -9.55 8.02
N GLU A 30 7.73 -8.40 8.68
CA GLU A 30 6.84 -8.26 9.85
C GLU A 30 5.37 -8.43 9.47
N CYS A 31 4.96 -7.85 8.34
CA CYS A 31 3.56 -7.85 7.88
C CYS A 31 3.16 -9.16 7.19
N PHE A 32 4.08 -9.79 6.46
CA PHE A 32 3.83 -10.98 5.66
C PHE A 32 4.91 -12.03 5.93
N THR A 33 4.50 -13.19 6.41
CA THR A 33 5.45 -14.25 6.77
C THR A 33 5.93 -15.05 5.56
N THR A 34 5.01 -15.70 4.84
CA THR A 34 5.32 -16.59 3.71
C THR A 34 5.21 -15.91 2.35
N GLU A 35 4.36 -14.90 2.24
CA GLU A 35 4.12 -14.14 1.01
C GLU A 35 4.94 -12.84 0.92
N ALA A 36 5.86 -12.60 1.86
CA ALA A 36 6.70 -11.41 1.86
C ALA A 36 7.54 -11.31 0.59
N TYR A 37 7.57 -10.12 0.00
CA TYR A 37 8.52 -9.84 -1.08
C TYR A 37 9.95 -9.95 -0.57
N THR A 38 10.83 -10.52 -1.39
CA THR A 38 12.26 -10.59 -1.10
C THR A 38 12.92 -9.22 -1.23
N GLU A 39 14.10 -9.07 -0.64
CA GLU A 39 14.90 -7.84 -0.81
C GLU A 39 15.10 -7.49 -2.30
N ARG A 40 15.43 -8.50 -3.12
CA ARG A 40 15.62 -8.32 -4.56
C ARG A 40 14.35 -7.82 -5.24
N GLN A 41 13.21 -8.41 -4.92
CA GLN A 41 11.92 -7.99 -5.48
C GLN A 41 11.58 -6.55 -5.10
N ILE A 42 11.78 -6.17 -3.84
CA ILE A 42 11.54 -4.78 -3.41
C ILE A 42 12.50 -3.82 -4.11
N ARG A 43 13.78 -4.18 -4.20
CA ARG A 43 14.76 -3.37 -4.93
C ARG A 43 14.36 -3.17 -6.38
N ASP A 44 14.00 -4.24 -7.07
CA ASP A 44 13.60 -4.18 -8.48
C ASP A 44 12.35 -3.31 -8.67
N LEU A 45 11.38 -3.39 -7.76
CA LEU A 45 10.20 -2.53 -7.76
C LEU A 45 10.60 -1.06 -7.62
N LEU A 46 11.45 -0.73 -6.64
CA LEU A 46 11.87 0.66 -6.37
C LEU A 46 12.71 1.25 -7.50
N GLU A 47 13.47 0.44 -8.21
CA GLU A 47 14.30 0.86 -9.34
C GLU A 47 13.48 1.04 -10.64
N SER A 48 12.26 0.55 -10.70
CA SER A 48 11.40 0.76 -11.86
C SER A 48 11.10 2.24 -12.07
N PRO A 49 11.22 2.76 -13.32
CA PRO A 49 10.86 4.15 -13.61
C PRO A 49 9.36 4.42 -13.47
N ASN A 50 8.54 3.37 -13.41
CA ASN A 50 7.10 3.45 -13.22
C ASN A 50 6.67 3.35 -11.75
N ALA A 51 7.62 3.17 -10.84
CA ALA A 51 7.32 3.04 -9.42
C ALA A 51 7.04 4.39 -8.76
N ILE A 52 6.08 4.38 -7.87
CA ILE A 52 5.78 5.45 -6.93
C ILE A 52 5.76 4.82 -5.55
N ALA A 53 6.65 5.24 -4.67
CA ALA A 53 6.77 4.66 -3.34
C ALA A 53 6.88 5.74 -2.28
N PHE A 54 6.10 5.59 -1.22
CA PHE A 54 6.10 6.47 -0.06
C PHE A 54 6.29 5.67 1.22
N LEU A 55 6.92 6.29 2.20
CA LEU A 55 6.92 5.80 3.56
C LEU A 55 6.20 6.78 4.48
N ALA A 56 5.65 6.24 5.55
CA ALA A 56 5.00 6.99 6.61
C ALA A 56 5.88 6.96 7.85
N ARG A 57 6.14 8.14 8.41
CA ARG A 57 6.83 8.27 9.70
C ARG A 57 5.86 8.72 10.77
N ILE A 58 5.99 8.11 11.93
CA ILE A 58 5.37 8.56 13.18
C ILE A 58 6.51 8.74 14.16
N ASP A 59 6.74 9.97 14.60
CA ASP A 59 7.94 10.37 15.35
C ASP A 59 9.22 9.97 14.58
N ALA A 60 10.14 9.23 15.16
CA ALA A 60 11.34 8.75 14.49
C ALA A 60 11.18 7.39 13.78
N ASP A 61 10.01 6.75 13.93
CA ASP A 61 9.76 5.41 13.40
C ASP A 61 9.24 5.44 11.96
N ILE A 62 9.66 4.47 11.16
CA ILE A 62 8.95 4.13 9.92
C ILE A 62 7.72 3.31 10.32
N ALA A 63 6.55 3.91 10.17
CA ALA A 63 5.29 3.30 10.55
C ALA A 63 4.68 2.43 9.45
N GLY A 64 5.08 2.66 8.20
CA GLY A 64 4.57 1.90 7.07
C GLY A 64 5.13 2.40 5.74
N PHE A 65 4.78 1.72 4.67
CA PHE A 65 5.13 2.15 3.31
C PHE A 65 4.11 1.63 2.29
N VAL A 66 4.14 2.22 1.12
CA VAL A 66 3.35 1.80 -0.04
C VAL A 66 4.25 1.81 -1.27
N ILE A 67 4.14 0.78 -2.09
CA ILE A 67 4.75 0.74 -3.42
C ILE A 67 3.64 0.57 -4.45
N SER A 68 3.61 1.44 -5.44
CA SER A 68 2.69 1.37 -6.57
C SER A 68 3.44 1.51 -7.89
N LEU A 69 2.83 1.01 -8.96
CA LEU A 69 3.35 1.09 -10.31
C LEU A 69 2.32 1.77 -11.22
N VAL A 70 2.81 2.53 -12.18
CA VAL A 70 2.00 3.00 -13.31
C VAL A 70 2.15 1.99 -14.44
N GLU A 71 1.05 1.41 -14.87
CA GLU A 71 0.99 0.43 -15.95
C GLU A 71 0.17 0.98 -17.12
N GLU A 72 0.40 0.48 -18.32
CA GLU A 72 -0.43 0.78 -19.48
C GLU A 72 -1.28 -0.43 -19.85
N TYR A 73 -2.56 -0.18 -20.05
CA TYR A 73 -3.51 -1.19 -20.46
C TYR A 73 -4.47 -0.59 -21.49
N GLU A 74 -4.50 -1.18 -22.68
CA GLU A 74 -5.37 -0.72 -23.81
C GLU A 74 -5.26 0.79 -24.07
N GLY A 75 -4.04 1.33 -24.02
CA GLY A 75 -3.77 2.74 -24.28
C GLY A 75 -4.07 3.69 -23.13
N ALA A 76 -4.51 3.19 -21.99
CA ALA A 76 -4.74 3.97 -20.78
C ALA A 76 -3.73 3.63 -19.68
N LYS A 77 -3.40 4.62 -18.86
CA LYS A 77 -2.57 4.41 -17.68
C LYS A 77 -3.43 3.96 -16.51
N ILE A 78 -2.97 2.94 -15.82
CA ILE A 78 -3.62 2.34 -14.65
C ILE A 78 -2.59 2.22 -13.53
N GLY A 79 -2.99 2.53 -12.33
CA GLY A 79 -2.18 2.32 -11.15
C GLY A 79 -2.34 0.91 -10.59
N HIS A 80 -1.25 0.31 -10.14
CA HIS A 80 -1.25 -0.93 -9.39
C HIS A 80 -0.62 -0.68 -8.02
N ILE A 81 -1.39 -0.83 -6.96
CA ILE A 81 -0.83 -0.84 -5.61
C ILE A 81 -0.29 -2.24 -5.36
N VAL A 82 1.03 -2.35 -5.36
CA VAL A 82 1.72 -3.63 -5.22
C VAL A 82 1.69 -4.11 -3.78
N THR A 83 1.98 -3.22 -2.83
CA THR A 83 1.94 -3.53 -1.41
C THR A 83 1.70 -2.28 -0.57
N ILE A 84 0.96 -2.44 0.52
CA ILE A 84 0.84 -1.46 1.61
C ILE A 84 1.11 -2.19 2.91
N ASP A 85 2.11 -1.74 3.63
CA ASP A 85 2.51 -2.33 4.90
C ASP A 85 2.40 -1.29 6.01
N VAL A 86 1.83 -1.68 7.14
CA VAL A 86 1.80 -0.86 8.34
C VAL A 86 2.37 -1.68 9.49
N ALA A 87 3.37 -1.15 10.17
CA ALA A 87 3.97 -1.78 11.34
C ALA A 87 2.89 -2.13 12.37
N ILE A 88 2.98 -3.30 12.96
CA ILE A 88 1.96 -3.81 13.88
C ILE A 88 1.68 -2.80 15.00
N LYS A 89 2.73 -2.21 15.58
CA LYS A 89 2.61 -1.21 16.66
C LYS A 89 1.98 0.12 16.22
N HIS A 90 1.90 0.37 14.92
CA HIS A 90 1.36 1.60 14.36
C HIS A 90 0.02 1.39 13.63
N ARG A 91 -0.59 0.24 13.78
CA ARG A 91 -1.91 -0.05 13.19
C ARG A 91 -3.03 0.69 13.94
N ARG A 92 -4.17 0.83 13.29
CA ARG A 92 -5.38 1.50 13.79
C ARG A 92 -5.19 2.98 14.11
N LYS A 93 -4.23 3.64 13.45
CA LYS A 93 -3.95 5.08 13.56
C LYS A 93 -4.23 5.84 12.26
N GLY A 94 -4.82 5.18 11.26
CA GLY A 94 -5.06 5.77 9.95
C GLY A 94 -3.84 5.80 9.02
N THR A 95 -2.75 5.16 9.38
CA THR A 95 -1.51 5.14 8.59
C THR A 95 -1.72 4.52 7.21
N GLY A 96 -2.40 3.36 7.15
CA GLY A 96 -2.70 2.68 5.89
C GLY A 96 -3.55 3.53 4.96
N LEU A 97 -4.56 4.21 5.48
CA LEU A 97 -5.38 5.14 4.71
C LEU A 97 -4.58 6.32 4.18
N THR A 98 -3.72 6.90 5.00
CA THR A 98 -2.86 8.03 4.60
C THR A 98 -1.91 7.62 3.48
N LEU A 99 -1.29 6.45 3.58
CA LEU A 99 -0.43 5.88 2.52
C LEU A 99 -1.22 5.61 1.23
N LEU A 100 -2.40 5.03 1.35
CA LEU A 100 -3.26 4.75 0.20
C LEU A 100 -3.61 6.02 -0.55
N LYS A 101 -4.03 7.06 0.16
CA LYS A 101 -4.37 8.36 -0.44
C LYS A 101 -3.16 9.03 -1.09
N ALA A 102 -2.00 8.97 -0.48
CA ALA A 102 -0.77 9.50 -1.07
C ALA A 102 -0.43 8.80 -2.39
N ALA A 103 -0.55 7.47 -2.43
CA ALA A 103 -0.34 6.69 -3.65
C ALA A 103 -1.38 7.04 -4.73
N GLU A 104 -2.66 7.13 -4.37
CA GLU A 104 -3.73 7.48 -5.32
C GLU A 104 -3.53 8.88 -5.92
N ASP A 105 -3.18 9.86 -5.10
CA ASP A 105 -2.92 11.23 -5.57
C ASP A 105 -1.73 11.26 -6.54
N ALA A 106 -0.65 10.57 -6.23
CA ALA A 106 0.52 10.50 -7.10
C ALA A 106 0.24 9.72 -8.41
N LEU A 107 -0.55 8.67 -8.34
CA LEU A 107 -1.00 7.93 -9.54
C LEU A 107 -1.86 8.82 -10.43
N LEU A 108 -2.76 9.59 -9.85
CA LEU A 108 -3.60 10.54 -10.59
C LEU A 108 -2.77 11.64 -11.27
N GLU A 109 -1.75 12.17 -10.61
CA GLU A 109 -0.79 13.11 -11.19
C GLU A 109 -0.04 12.51 -12.38
N ARG A 110 0.21 11.21 -12.35
CA ARG A 110 0.81 10.44 -13.45
C ARG A 110 -0.20 10.02 -14.52
N LYS A 111 -1.44 10.54 -14.45
CA LYS A 111 -2.52 10.29 -15.43
C LYS A 111 -3.13 8.90 -15.38
N ALA A 112 -2.98 8.18 -14.28
CA ALA A 112 -3.70 6.93 -14.07
C ALA A 112 -5.20 7.22 -13.93
N ARG A 113 -6.03 6.47 -14.66
CA ARG A 113 -7.49 6.63 -14.63
C ARG A 113 -8.17 5.79 -13.58
N ALA A 114 -7.54 4.70 -13.23
CA ALA A 114 -8.02 3.75 -12.24
C ALA A 114 -6.84 3.17 -11.48
N VAL A 115 -7.14 2.54 -10.37
CA VAL A 115 -6.14 1.84 -9.56
C VAL A 115 -6.71 0.49 -9.15
N TYR A 116 -5.87 -0.52 -9.14
CA TYR A 116 -6.23 -1.85 -8.67
C TYR A 116 -5.20 -2.39 -7.69
N LEU A 117 -5.62 -3.38 -6.94
CA LEU A 117 -4.79 -4.11 -5.98
C LEU A 117 -5.31 -5.53 -5.82
N GLU A 118 -4.48 -6.40 -5.29
CA GLU A 118 -4.85 -7.74 -4.85
C GLU A 118 -4.76 -7.81 -3.34
N VAL A 119 -5.74 -8.44 -2.72
CA VAL A 119 -5.82 -8.62 -1.28
C VAL A 119 -6.24 -10.03 -0.95
N ARG A 120 -5.68 -10.62 0.11
CA ARG A 120 -6.09 -11.93 0.60
C ARG A 120 -7.58 -11.89 0.96
N ALA A 121 -8.30 -12.91 0.51
CA ALA A 121 -9.75 -13.01 0.78
C ALA A 121 -10.09 -13.10 2.28
N ASP A 122 -9.14 -13.54 3.12
CA ASP A 122 -9.28 -13.63 4.56
C ASP A 122 -8.79 -12.39 5.33
N ASN A 123 -8.25 -11.38 4.64
CA ASN A 123 -7.79 -10.15 5.27
C ASN A 123 -8.95 -9.16 5.44
N THR A 124 -9.76 -9.38 6.47
CA THR A 124 -10.97 -8.59 6.74
C THR A 124 -10.67 -7.09 6.94
N SER A 125 -9.60 -6.75 7.66
CA SER A 125 -9.21 -5.36 7.91
C SER A 125 -8.91 -4.60 6.62
N ALA A 126 -8.13 -5.21 5.73
CA ALA A 126 -7.79 -4.61 4.44
C ALA A 126 -9.01 -4.49 3.54
N LEU A 127 -9.84 -5.52 3.48
CA LEU A 127 -11.09 -5.49 2.70
C LEU A 127 -12.02 -4.37 3.14
N GLN A 128 -12.14 -4.15 4.44
CA GLN A 128 -12.94 -3.05 4.99
C GLN A 128 -12.35 -1.69 4.61
N LEU A 129 -11.03 -1.53 4.74
CA LEU A 129 -10.35 -0.30 4.36
C LEU A 129 -10.62 0.05 2.89
N TYR A 130 -10.36 -0.90 1.99
CA TYR A 130 -10.52 -0.67 0.55
C TYR A 130 -11.99 -0.43 0.16
N SER A 131 -12.91 -1.20 0.71
CA SER A 131 -14.34 -1.03 0.43
C SER A 131 -14.85 0.36 0.87
N LYS A 132 -14.42 0.84 2.03
CA LYS A 132 -14.75 2.19 2.51
C LYS A 132 -14.20 3.29 1.60
N GLN A 133 -13.08 3.03 0.93
CA GLN A 133 -12.45 3.98 0.01
C GLN A 133 -13.00 3.87 -1.42
N GLY A 134 -14.03 3.10 -1.65
CA GLY A 134 -14.69 2.99 -2.94
C GLY A 134 -14.11 1.94 -3.87
N TYR A 135 -13.24 1.07 -3.39
CA TYR A 135 -12.79 -0.09 -4.16
C TYR A 135 -13.90 -1.13 -4.25
N VAL A 136 -14.06 -1.71 -5.41
CA VAL A 136 -15.01 -2.78 -5.66
C VAL A 136 -14.27 -4.04 -6.13
N LYS A 137 -14.79 -5.19 -5.74
CA LYS A 137 -14.25 -6.48 -6.17
C LYS A 137 -14.52 -6.67 -7.66
N THR A 138 -13.49 -6.92 -8.44
CA THR A 138 -13.59 -7.14 -9.89
C THR A 138 -13.22 -8.56 -10.30
N GLU A 139 -12.42 -9.28 -9.52
CA GLU A 139 -11.98 -10.62 -9.86
C GLU A 139 -11.63 -11.43 -8.61
N ILE A 140 -11.86 -12.73 -8.67
CA ILE A 140 -11.39 -13.70 -7.67
C ILE A 140 -10.24 -14.49 -8.30
N LEU A 141 -9.07 -14.45 -7.65
CA LEU A 141 -7.87 -15.14 -8.10
C LEU A 141 -7.66 -16.39 -7.24
N GLU A 142 -7.98 -17.54 -7.80
CA GLU A 142 -7.80 -18.84 -7.11
C GLU A 142 -6.32 -19.18 -6.99
N ASN A 143 -5.93 -19.77 -5.86
CA ASN A 143 -4.56 -20.23 -5.60
C ASN A 143 -3.48 -19.14 -5.80
N TYR A 144 -3.82 -17.90 -5.59
CA TYR A 144 -2.91 -16.77 -5.79
C TYR A 144 -1.78 -16.75 -4.76
N TYR A 145 -2.11 -17.04 -3.51
CA TYR A 145 -1.14 -17.17 -2.43
C TYR A 145 -0.80 -18.63 -2.17
N SER A 146 0.35 -18.86 -1.55
CA SER A 146 0.72 -20.20 -1.08
C SER A 146 -0.37 -20.77 -0.15
N CYS A 147 -0.49 -22.08 -0.08
CA CYS A 147 -1.53 -22.81 0.67
C CYS A 147 -2.96 -22.66 0.12
N GLY A 148 -3.12 -22.29 -1.16
CA GLY A 148 -4.43 -22.24 -1.82
C GLY A 148 -5.32 -21.09 -1.41
N ILE A 149 -4.78 -20.04 -0.80
CA ILE A 149 -5.56 -18.87 -0.38
C ILE A 149 -5.89 -18.02 -1.59
N ARG A 150 -7.17 -17.66 -1.70
CA ARG A 150 -7.67 -16.78 -2.75
C ARG A 150 -7.21 -15.34 -2.53
N ALA A 151 -7.00 -14.63 -3.63
CA ALA A 151 -6.93 -13.17 -3.64
C ALA A 151 -8.20 -12.59 -4.26
N LEU A 152 -8.54 -11.40 -3.82
CA LEU A 152 -9.55 -10.59 -4.49
C LEU A 152 -8.82 -9.44 -5.19
N ARG A 153 -9.09 -9.25 -6.48
CA ARG A 153 -8.69 -8.00 -7.16
C ARG A 153 -9.77 -6.97 -6.90
N MET A 154 -9.35 -5.81 -6.44
CA MET A 154 -10.23 -4.68 -6.17
C MET A 154 -9.78 -3.49 -7.01
N THR A 155 -10.74 -2.73 -7.51
CA THR A 155 -10.48 -1.62 -8.43
C THR A 155 -11.28 -0.39 -8.00
N ARG A 156 -10.67 0.77 -8.21
CA ARG A 156 -11.31 2.07 -8.01
C ARG A 156 -11.00 2.99 -9.18
N ASN A 157 -12.01 3.73 -9.66
CA ASN A 157 -11.78 4.84 -10.58
C ASN A 157 -11.16 6.02 -9.84
N LEU A 158 -10.14 6.62 -10.43
CA LEU A 158 -9.48 7.83 -9.90
C LEU A 158 -10.03 9.10 -10.54
N GLU A 159 -10.59 9.01 -11.73
CA GLU A 159 -11.27 10.13 -12.39
C GLU A 159 -12.69 10.26 -11.82
N SER A 160 -13.03 11.44 -11.41
CA SER A 160 -14.38 11.79 -10.98
C SER A 160 -15.28 12.10 -12.19
#